data_b69ba934ceaa8c4a6f9b60af84c4a4b5
#
_entry.id   b69ba934ceaa8c4a6f9b60af84c4a4b5
#
_cell.length_a   1.000
_cell.length_b   1.000
_cell.length_c   1.000
_cell.angle_alpha   90.00
_cell.angle_beta   90.00
_cell.angle_gamma   90.00
#
_symmetry.space_group_name_H-M   'P 1'
#
loop_
_entity.id
_entity.type
_entity.pdbx_description
1 polymer ?
#
loop_
_entity_poly.entity_id
_entity_poly.type
_entity_poly.pdbx_seq_one_letter_code
_entity_poly.pdbx_strand_id
1 'polypeptide(L)'
;LVVGTDSGIKFIYKGKTSGNEVECYLTTQDLKDILNGGSTAESSDKKKLEEQVKMTNVSCPMQVDEATMLNKLTIESDKVLYHYTIDESVVQMSALKENAEQMKANVKNSLNSSDPALRMFLEVCVKCDKGVGYLYKGNKSGETFEISFGVSEIKALL
;
A
#
# COMPACT_ATOMS: atom_id res chain seq x y z
N LEU A 1 12.29 26.53 25.28
CA LEU A 1 12.93 25.68 24.26
C LEU A 1 13.37 24.37 24.90
N VAL A 2 12.56 23.31 24.70
CA VAL A 2 12.71 22.01 25.38
C VAL A 2 13.45 20.97 24.50
N VAL A 3 14.20 21.43 23.52
CA VAL A 3 14.93 20.59 22.55
C VAL A 3 16.31 20.23 23.09
N GLY A 4 16.35 19.31 24.02
CA GLY A 4 17.61 18.83 24.62
C GLY A 4 17.42 17.92 25.80
N THR A 5 16.18 17.77 26.26
CA THR A 5 15.80 16.82 27.30
C THR A 5 14.79 15.84 26.72
N ASP A 6 14.74 14.63 27.22
CA ASP A 6 13.82 13.56 26.79
C ASP A 6 12.34 13.84 27.17
N SER A 7 11.93 15.09 27.08
CA SER A 7 10.62 15.61 27.50
C SER A 7 9.76 15.94 26.27
N GLY A 8 8.64 15.24 26.10
CA GLY A 8 7.63 15.57 25.09
C GLY A 8 6.68 16.68 25.57
N ILE A 9 5.78 17.12 24.68
CA ILE A 9 4.72 18.09 24.98
C ILE A 9 3.38 17.37 25.03
N LYS A 10 2.66 17.56 26.13
CA LYS A 10 1.30 17.04 26.30
C LYS A 10 0.28 18.16 26.09
N PHE A 11 -0.70 17.93 25.22
CA PHE A 11 -1.84 18.80 25.01
C PHE A 11 -3.07 18.15 25.59
N ILE A 12 -3.84 18.89 26.38
CA ILE A 12 -5.12 18.43 26.92
C ILE A 12 -6.20 19.34 26.33
N TYR A 13 -7.11 18.75 25.58
CA TYR A 13 -8.26 19.45 25.02
C TYR A 13 -9.51 19.06 25.83
N LYS A 14 -10.19 20.07 26.39
CA LYS A 14 -11.45 19.88 27.10
C LYS A 14 -12.62 20.36 26.27
N GLY A 15 -13.52 19.47 25.94
CA GLY A 15 -14.75 19.81 25.21
C GLY A 15 -15.65 20.74 26.04
N LYS A 16 -15.98 21.90 25.48
CA LYS A 16 -16.71 22.98 26.17
C LYS A 16 -18.15 22.56 26.55
N THR A 17 -18.72 21.58 25.86
CA THR A 17 -20.10 21.14 26.03
C THR A 17 -20.23 19.71 26.54
N SER A 18 -19.28 18.83 26.20
CA SER A 18 -19.32 17.41 26.57
C SER A 18 -18.56 17.08 27.85
N GLY A 19 -17.67 17.99 28.31
CA GLY A 19 -16.76 17.73 29.43
C GLY A 19 -15.69 16.66 29.15
N ASN A 20 -15.69 16.07 27.97
CA ASN A 20 -14.70 15.06 27.59
C ASN A 20 -13.33 15.69 27.41
N GLU A 21 -12.32 15.04 27.96
CA GLU A 21 -10.91 15.43 27.80
C GLU A 21 -10.26 14.49 26.77
N VAL A 22 -9.54 15.07 25.80
CA VAL A 22 -8.71 14.36 24.84
C VAL A 22 -7.27 14.77 25.10
N GLU A 23 -6.44 13.80 25.38
CA GLU A 23 -5.01 13.98 25.57
C GLU A 23 -4.26 13.66 24.26
N CYS A 24 -3.42 14.58 23.82
CA CYS A 24 -2.49 14.37 22.72
C CYS A 24 -1.06 14.58 23.24
N TYR A 25 -0.19 13.61 23.00
CA TYR A 25 1.19 13.66 23.44
C TYR A 25 2.12 13.68 22.23
N LEU A 26 2.96 14.71 22.13
CA LEU A 26 4.05 14.79 21.15
C LEU A 26 5.35 14.41 21.84
N THR A 27 6.01 13.38 21.34
CA THR A 27 7.32 12.94 21.85
C THR A 27 8.40 13.95 21.42
N THR A 28 9.57 13.86 22.04
CA THR A 28 10.75 14.62 21.62
C THR A 28 11.13 14.34 20.16
N GLN A 29 10.88 13.11 19.68
CA GLN A 29 11.13 12.73 18.29
C GLN A 29 10.14 13.43 17.35
N ASP A 30 8.84 13.45 17.69
CA ASP A 30 7.82 14.15 16.90
C ASP A 30 8.15 15.66 16.78
N LEU A 31 8.64 16.27 17.86
CA LEU A 31 9.06 17.66 17.88
C LEU A 31 10.32 17.92 17.03
N LYS A 32 11.28 17.00 17.04
CA LYS A 32 12.48 17.08 16.19
C LYS A 32 12.11 16.95 14.71
N ASP A 33 11.21 16.04 14.39
CA ASP A 33 10.72 15.82 13.03
C ASP A 33 9.98 17.05 12.49
N ILE A 34 9.18 17.72 13.32
CA ILE A 34 8.52 18.99 12.99
C ILE A 34 9.54 20.12 12.77
N LEU A 35 10.55 20.23 13.62
CA LEU A 35 11.56 21.31 13.55
C LEU A 35 12.53 21.13 12.38
N ASN A 36 12.82 19.90 11.98
CA ASN A 36 13.73 19.60 10.87
C ASN A 36 13.02 19.60 9.50
N GLY A 37 11.74 20.02 9.43
CA GLY A 37 10.95 20.00 8.20
C GLY A 37 10.66 18.58 7.72
N GLY A 38 10.95 17.58 8.54
CA GLY A 38 10.62 16.18 8.34
C GLY A 38 9.11 16.00 8.50
N SER A 39 8.50 15.60 7.44
CA SER A 39 7.09 15.72 7.19
C SER A 39 6.29 14.76 8.08
N THR A 40 5.47 15.33 8.95
CA THR A 40 4.34 14.64 9.57
C THR A 40 3.40 14.03 8.51
N ALA A 41 3.40 14.58 7.30
CA ALA A 41 2.68 14.06 6.14
C ALA A 41 3.24 12.70 5.67
N GLU A 42 4.56 12.54 5.59
CA GLU A 42 5.20 11.30 5.14
C GLU A 42 4.95 10.14 6.12
N SER A 43 5.04 10.38 7.43
CA SER A 43 4.69 9.36 8.42
C SER A 43 3.19 9.04 8.44
N SER A 44 2.33 10.03 8.14
CA SER A 44 0.89 9.85 8.03
C SER A 44 0.51 9.03 6.80
N ASP A 45 1.12 9.30 5.64
CA ASP A 45 0.83 8.55 4.41
C ASP A 45 1.35 7.12 4.49
N LYS A 46 2.50 6.90 5.14
CA LYS A 46 3.00 5.55 5.42
C LYS A 46 2.04 4.74 6.30
N LYS A 47 1.53 5.33 7.37
CA LYS A 47 0.50 4.69 8.22
C LYS A 47 -0.77 4.37 7.44
N LYS A 48 -1.25 5.30 6.60
CA LYS A 48 -2.41 5.05 5.73
C LYS A 48 -2.17 3.87 4.79
N LEU A 49 -0.98 3.78 4.19
CA LEU A 49 -0.62 2.66 3.32
C LEU A 49 -0.62 1.34 4.08
N GLU A 50 -0.01 1.30 5.26
CA GLU A 50 0.01 0.12 6.14
C GLU A 50 -1.40 -0.31 6.54
N GLU A 51 -2.27 0.64 6.89
CA GLU A 51 -3.67 0.38 7.23
C GLU A 51 -4.46 -0.18 6.04
N GLN A 52 -4.31 0.40 4.85
CA GLN A 52 -4.98 -0.08 3.64
C GLN A 52 -4.55 -1.50 3.27
N VAL A 53 -3.24 -1.78 3.31
CA VAL A 53 -2.71 -3.13 3.09
C VAL A 53 -3.24 -4.11 4.14
N LYS A 54 -3.26 -3.72 5.41
CA LYS A 54 -3.80 -4.53 6.50
C LYS A 54 -5.29 -4.83 6.30
N MET A 55 -6.09 -3.83 5.93
CA MET A 55 -7.53 -4.00 5.67
C MET A 55 -7.78 -4.98 4.52
N THR A 56 -7.03 -4.87 3.43
CA THR A 56 -7.13 -5.81 2.31
C THR A 56 -6.75 -7.23 2.75
N ASN A 57 -5.69 -7.36 3.54
CA ASN A 57 -5.22 -8.66 4.05
C ASN A 57 -6.22 -9.35 4.99
N VAL A 58 -7.11 -8.61 5.66
CA VAL A 58 -8.20 -9.21 6.47
C VAL A 58 -9.16 -10.01 5.59
N SER A 59 -9.36 -9.59 4.34
CA SER A 59 -10.22 -10.29 3.38
C SER A 59 -9.51 -11.40 2.60
N CYS A 60 -8.20 -11.50 2.73
CA CYS A 60 -7.40 -12.54 2.07
C CYS A 60 -7.38 -13.86 2.89
N PRO A 61 -7.26 -15.02 2.22
CA PRO A 61 -7.21 -15.20 0.76
C PRO A 61 -8.57 -14.97 0.09
N MET A 62 -8.56 -14.34 -1.10
CA MET A 62 -9.76 -13.96 -1.83
C MET A 62 -9.69 -14.47 -3.27
N GLN A 63 -10.75 -15.15 -3.71
CA GLN A 63 -10.89 -15.58 -5.11
C GLN A 63 -11.14 -14.37 -6.00
N VAL A 64 -10.27 -14.16 -6.99
CA VAL A 64 -10.37 -13.07 -7.95
C VAL A 64 -11.11 -13.51 -9.20
N ASP A 65 -10.75 -14.67 -9.71
CA ASP A 65 -11.39 -15.34 -10.83
C ASP A 65 -11.24 -16.86 -10.69
N GLU A 66 -11.70 -17.63 -11.69
CA GLU A 66 -11.73 -19.09 -11.67
C GLU A 66 -10.35 -19.74 -11.43
N ALA A 67 -9.28 -19.07 -11.89
CA ALA A 67 -7.91 -19.58 -11.80
C ALA A 67 -7.03 -18.82 -10.80
N THR A 68 -7.46 -17.66 -10.31
CA THR A 68 -6.61 -16.72 -9.59
C THR A 68 -7.11 -16.45 -8.18
N MET A 69 -6.25 -16.64 -7.20
CA MET A 69 -6.50 -16.33 -5.80
C MET A 69 -5.51 -15.28 -5.29
N LEU A 70 -6.00 -14.18 -4.75
CA LEU A 70 -5.19 -13.20 -4.02
C LEU A 70 -4.95 -13.69 -2.60
N ASN A 71 -3.70 -13.96 -2.25
CA ASN A 71 -3.34 -14.50 -0.94
C ASN A 71 -3.08 -13.41 0.09
N LYS A 72 -2.35 -12.38 -0.30
CA LYS A 72 -1.97 -11.25 0.57
C LYS A 72 -1.35 -10.10 -0.23
N LEU A 73 -1.22 -8.96 0.43
CA LEU A 73 -0.39 -7.83 0.01
C LEU A 73 0.79 -7.69 0.97
N THR A 74 1.95 -7.30 0.44
CA THR A 74 3.12 -6.91 1.24
C THR A 74 3.64 -5.53 0.80
N ILE A 75 4.24 -4.80 1.73
CA ILE A 75 4.92 -3.53 1.44
C ILE A 75 6.41 -3.84 1.34
N GLU A 76 6.93 -3.75 0.13
CA GLU A 76 8.36 -3.96 -0.16
C GLU A 76 9.11 -2.61 -0.12
N SER A 77 10.42 -2.64 -0.39
CA SER A 77 11.26 -1.43 -0.38
C SER A 77 10.84 -0.40 -1.41
N ASP A 78 10.37 -0.84 -2.57
CA ASP A 78 10.08 -0.02 -3.76
C ASP A 78 8.63 -0.10 -4.25
N LYS A 79 7.83 -1.03 -3.72
CA LYS A 79 6.46 -1.28 -4.19
C LYS A 79 5.56 -1.92 -3.14
N VAL A 80 4.26 -1.85 -3.37
CA VAL A 80 3.27 -2.75 -2.75
C VAL A 80 3.09 -3.95 -3.66
N LEU A 81 3.28 -5.15 -3.14
CA LEU A 81 3.26 -6.39 -3.92
C LEU A 81 2.01 -7.22 -3.58
N TYR A 82 1.22 -7.50 -4.61
CA TYR A 82 0.07 -8.39 -4.56
C TYR A 82 0.53 -9.82 -4.85
N HIS A 83 0.27 -10.76 -3.95
CA HIS A 83 0.65 -12.16 -4.09
C HIS A 83 -0.54 -13.00 -4.52
N TYR A 84 -0.46 -13.54 -5.73
CA TYR A 84 -1.48 -14.40 -6.31
C TYR A 84 -1.02 -15.85 -6.41
N THR A 85 -1.95 -16.78 -6.23
CA THR A 85 -1.78 -18.17 -6.62
C THR A 85 -2.62 -18.44 -7.87
N ILE A 86 -2.01 -19.10 -8.84
CA ILE A 86 -2.66 -19.56 -10.07
C ILE A 86 -2.95 -21.05 -9.97
N ASP A 87 -4.19 -21.43 -10.24
CA ASP A 87 -4.56 -22.83 -10.39
C ASP A 87 -4.13 -23.33 -11.78
N GLU A 88 -3.05 -24.07 -11.80
CA GLU A 88 -2.48 -24.63 -13.04
C GLU A 88 -3.31 -25.78 -13.64
N SER A 89 -4.41 -26.18 -13.00
CA SER A 89 -5.40 -27.04 -13.66
C SER A 89 -6.29 -26.27 -14.64
N VAL A 90 -6.39 -24.94 -14.48
CA VAL A 90 -7.20 -24.05 -15.32
C VAL A 90 -6.30 -23.26 -16.29
N VAL A 91 -5.21 -22.66 -15.79
CA VAL A 91 -4.29 -21.83 -16.58
C VAL A 91 -2.83 -22.17 -16.25
N GLN A 92 -2.05 -22.53 -17.27
CA GLN A 92 -0.62 -22.84 -17.09
C GLN A 92 0.20 -21.58 -16.96
N MET A 93 1.24 -21.62 -16.10
CA MET A 93 2.17 -20.48 -15.91
C MET A 93 2.92 -20.11 -17.19
N SER A 94 3.22 -21.06 -18.07
CA SER A 94 3.83 -20.81 -19.39
C SER A 94 2.95 -19.90 -20.25
N ALA A 95 1.63 -20.15 -20.29
CA ALA A 95 0.69 -19.32 -21.04
C ALA A 95 0.62 -17.87 -20.50
N LEU A 96 0.72 -17.69 -19.18
CA LEU A 96 0.79 -16.34 -18.59
C LEU A 96 2.05 -15.60 -18.99
N LYS A 97 3.21 -16.29 -18.98
CA LYS A 97 4.50 -15.73 -19.39
C LYS A 97 4.55 -15.36 -20.88
N GLU A 98 3.99 -16.20 -21.73
CA GLU A 98 3.89 -15.93 -23.18
C GLU A 98 3.01 -14.71 -23.49
N ASN A 99 1.99 -14.47 -22.66
CA ASN A 99 1.08 -13.32 -22.79
C ASN A 99 1.42 -12.17 -21.85
N ALA A 100 2.65 -12.09 -21.35
CA ALA A 100 3.11 -11.10 -20.35
C ALA A 100 2.80 -9.65 -20.72
N GLU A 101 3.07 -9.26 -21.97
CA GLU A 101 2.83 -7.90 -22.45
C GLU A 101 1.33 -7.57 -22.47
N GLN A 102 0.49 -8.52 -22.92
CA GLN A 102 -0.96 -8.35 -22.91
C GLN A 102 -1.51 -8.25 -21.49
N MET A 103 -1.00 -9.08 -20.57
CA MET A 103 -1.36 -9.00 -19.15
C MET A 103 -0.95 -7.66 -18.55
N LYS A 104 0.27 -7.19 -18.83
CA LYS A 104 0.74 -5.87 -18.36
C LYS A 104 -0.17 -4.76 -18.87
N ALA A 105 -0.56 -4.79 -20.13
CA ALA A 105 -1.49 -3.82 -20.71
C ALA A 105 -2.87 -3.87 -20.04
N ASN A 106 -3.40 -5.05 -19.79
CA ASN A 106 -4.70 -5.23 -19.13
C ASN A 106 -4.67 -4.71 -17.69
N VAL A 107 -3.64 -5.02 -16.93
CA VAL A 107 -3.45 -4.52 -15.56
C VAL A 107 -3.31 -3.00 -15.58
N LYS A 108 -2.54 -2.44 -16.51
CA LYS A 108 -2.39 -0.99 -16.67
C LYS A 108 -3.73 -0.31 -16.93
N ASN A 109 -4.56 -0.89 -17.79
CA ASN A 109 -5.91 -0.38 -18.07
C ASN A 109 -6.81 -0.44 -16.82
N SER A 110 -6.69 -1.50 -16.02
CA SER A 110 -7.43 -1.63 -14.75
C SER A 110 -6.97 -0.58 -13.72
N LEU A 111 -5.67 -0.28 -13.66
CA LEU A 111 -5.13 0.77 -12.80
C LEU A 111 -5.56 2.19 -13.24
N ASN A 112 -5.82 2.40 -14.53
CA ASN A 112 -6.33 3.66 -15.08
C ASN A 112 -7.87 3.77 -14.94
N SER A 113 -8.45 3.08 -14.00
CA SER A 113 -9.88 3.09 -13.71
C SER A 113 -10.30 4.39 -13.02
N SER A 114 -11.59 4.76 -13.21
CA SER A 114 -12.20 5.90 -12.51
C SER A 114 -12.61 5.58 -11.07
N ASP A 115 -12.26 4.40 -10.55
CA ASP A 115 -12.57 4.00 -9.19
C ASP A 115 -11.85 4.91 -8.17
N PRO A 116 -12.59 5.70 -7.37
CA PRO A 116 -12.00 6.64 -6.42
C PRO A 116 -11.15 5.94 -5.33
N ALA A 117 -11.53 4.72 -4.93
CA ALA A 117 -10.80 3.98 -3.91
C ALA A 117 -9.44 3.51 -4.43
N LEU A 118 -9.40 3.00 -5.66
CA LEU A 118 -8.15 2.62 -6.32
C LEU A 118 -7.24 3.82 -6.55
N ARG A 119 -7.78 4.94 -7.04
CA ARG A 119 -7.00 6.19 -7.23
C ARG A 119 -6.39 6.67 -5.92
N MET A 120 -7.18 6.70 -4.85
CA MET A 120 -6.72 7.10 -3.52
C MET A 120 -5.59 6.18 -3.01
N PHE A 121 -5.70 4.87 -3.23
CA PHE A 121 -4.65 3.92 -2.91
C PHE A 121 -3.36 4.19 -3.70
N LEU A 122 -3.46 4.40 -5.02
CA LEU A 122 -2.31 4.70 -5.89
C LEU A 122 -1.65 6.04 -5.52
N GLU A 123 -2.43 7.06 -5.17
CA GLU A 123 -1.90 8.34 -4.68
C GLU A 123 -1.08 8.15 -3.39
N VAL A 124 -1.57 7.34 -2.45
CA VAL A 124 -0.85 7.03 -1.21
C VAL A 124 0.43 6.25 -1.50
N CYS A 125 0.39 5.27 -2.42
CA CYS A 125 1.59 4.56 -2.88
C CYS A 125 2.65 5.53 -3.43
N VAL A 126 2.24 6.44 -4.32
CA VAL A 126 3.13 7.45 -4.91
C VAL A 126 3.73 8.39 -3.86
N LYS A 127 2.95 8.84 -2.87
CA LYS A 127 3.43 9.67 -1.76
C LYS A 127 4.44 8.94 -0.88
N CYS A 128 4.33 7.62 -0.78
CA CYS A 128 5.28 6.76 -0.06
C CYS A 128 6.46 6.30 -0.92
N ASP A 129 6.61 6.84 -2.14
CA ASP A 129 7.62 6.42 -3.14
C ASP A 129 7.56 4.92 -3.44
N LYS A 130 6.34 4.39 -3.56
CA LYS A 130 6.05 2.99 -3.85
C LYS A 130 5.37 2.82 -5.20
N GLY A 131 5.87 1.87 -5.99
CA GLY A 131 5.15 1.32 -7.13
C GLY A 131 4.12 0.27 -6.71
N VAL A 132 3.58 -0.45 -7.69
CA VAL A 132 2.66 -1.58 -7.47
C VAL A 132 3.13 -2.77 -8.28
N GLY A 133 3.18 -3.95 -7.66
CA GLY A 133 3.57 -5.21 -8.28
C GLY A 133 2.52 -6.30 -8.09
N TYR A 134 2.49 -7.23 -9.03
CA TYR A 134 1.58 -8.37 -9.08
C TYR A 134 2.42 -9.63 -9.30
N LEU A 135 2.61 -10.41 -8.25
CA LEU A 135 3.38 -11.65 -8.26
C LEU A 135 2.43 -12.85 -8.37
N TYR A 136 2.50 -13.55 -9.46
CA TYR A 136 1.75 -14.77 -9.73
C TYR A 136 2.64 -15.99 -9.45
N LYS A 137 2.10 -16.97 -8.73
CA LYS A 137 2.79 -18.23 -8.41
C LYS A 137 1.89 -19.41 -8.76
N GLY A 138 2.40 -20.34 -9.57
CA GLY A 138 1.71 -21.59 -9.89
C GLY A 138 1.58 -22.49 -8.67
N ASN A 139 0.40 -23.08 -8.47
CA ASN A 139 0.12 -23.95 -7.32
C ASN A 139 0.78 -25.34 -7.45
N LYS A 140 1.12 -25.77 -8.65
CA LYS A 140 1.74 -27.09 -8.94
C LYS A 140 3.24 -26.95 -9.24
N SER A 141 3.61 -26.09 -10.18
CA SER A 141 5.01 -25.89 -10.59
C SER A 141 5.82 -25.09 -9.58
N GLY A 142 5.18 -24.21 -8.81
CA GLY A 142 5.85 -23.24 -7.98
C GLY A 142 6.55 -22.13 -8.76
N GLU A 143 6.40 -22.11 -10.09
CA GLU A 143 6.94 -21.06 -10.95
C GLU A 143 6.32 -19.70 -10.60
N THR A 144 7.11 -18.64 -10.76
CA THR A 144 6.68 -17.28 -10.49
C THR A 144 6.78 -16.40 -11.73
N PHE A 145 5.87 -15.42 -11.79
CA PHE A 145 5.85 -14.38 -12.81
C PHE A 145 5.40 -13.07 -12.17
N GLU A 146 6.10 -11.97 -12.41
CA GLU A 146 5.78 -10.67 -11.85
C GLU A 146 5.52 -9.62 -12.93
N ILE A 147 4.46 -8.83 -12.73
CA ILE A 147 4.21 -7.59 -13.44
C ILE A 147 4.34 -6.46 -12.43
N SER A 148 5.13 -5.44 -12.73
CA SER A 148 5.27 -4.28 -11.85
C SER A 148 5.21 -2.96 -12.60
N PHE A 149 4.75 -1.93 -11.88
CA PHE A 149 4.67 -0.54 -12.31
C PHE A 149 5.42 0.32 -11.31
N GLY A 150 6.42 1.03 -11.77
CA GLY A 150 7.17 1.96 -10.94
C GLY A 150 6.37 3.21 -10.59
N VAL A 151 6.89 3.99 -9.64
CA VAL A 151 6.25 5.23 -9.18
C VAL A 151 5.93 6.19 -10.33
N SER A 152 6.85 6.32 -11.30
CA SER A 152 6.65 7.19 -12.47
C SER A 152 5.52 6.71 -13.38
N GLU A 153 5.37 5.39 -13.55
CA GLU A 153 4.28 4.81 -14.34
C GLU A 153 2.93 5.02 -13.64
N ILE A 154 2.88 4.85 -12.30
CA ILE A 154 1.67 5.11 -11.51
C ILE A 154 1.29 6.59 -11.57
N LYS A 155 2.25 7.52 -11.42
CA LYS A 155 2.00 8.96 -11.55
C LYS A 155 1.39 9.35 -12.90
N ALA A 156 1.76 8.67 -13.97
CA ALA A 156 1.21 8.94 -15.29
C ALA A 156 -0.25 8.44 -15.46
N LEU A 157 -0.76 7.63 -14.55
CA LEU A 157 -2.15 7.12 -14.53
C LEU A 157 -3.08 7.97 -13.65
N LEU A 158 -2.54 8.79 -12.75
CA LEU A 158 -3.28 9.65 -11.82
C LEU A 158 -3.63 11.01 -12.42
#